data_9558255b97151d0e0cdbbfcbfdc89419
#
_entry.id   9558255b97151d0e0cdbbfcbfdc89419
#
_cell.length_a   1.000
_cell.length_b   1.000
_cell.length_c   1.000
_cell.angle_alpha   90.00
_cell.angle_beta   90.00
_cell.angle_gamma   90.00
#
_symmetry.space_group_name_H-M   'P 1'
#
loop_
_entity.id
_entity.type
_entity.pdbx_description
1 polymer ?
#
loop_
_entity_poly.entity_id
_entity_poly.type
_entity_poly.pdbx_seq_one_letter_code
_entity_poly.pdbx_strand_id
1 'polypeptide(L)'
;MNVTRRNFLKVAGLIGASTFLGLYKSDVIEVFAQAAKEGKKLVWIQGQSDSGCTISLLQATHPDIYDAVIQLGVQIPFHQTLMPDSGEKAIHTLETVTPDILVVEGSVPVNGPGGWEAHACTVGERNGVPVTMEERVKDLSAKTTTAVVAFGQCSAFGGIPAGKDFTGKSPTNAKAVYEVLEASYKTAAGLPVINIPGCPGHPDWLLI
;
A
#
# COMPACT_ATOMS: atom_id res chain seq x y z
N MET A 1 16.23 27.67 -22.84
CA MET A 1 15.92 26.38 -22.20
C MET A 1 14.58 26.55 -21.45
N ASN A 2 13.50 26.00 -21.97
CA ASN A 2 12.20 26.08 -21.27
C ASN A 2 12.17 25.06 -20.13
N VAL A 3 12.33 25.56 -18.94
CA VAL A 3 12.24 24.71 -17.73
C VAL A 3 10.77 24.53 -17.40
N THR A 4 10.22 23.34 -17.57
CA THR A 4 8.85 23.03 -17.16
C THR A 4 8.74 23.00 -15.62
N ARG A 5 7.56 23.34 -15.05
CA ARG A 5 7.30 23.27 -13.61
C ARG A 5 7.72 21.91 -13.01
N ARG A 6 7.49 20.82 -13.73
CA ARG A 6 7.89 19.46 -13.34
C ARG A 6 9.42 19.30 -13.24
N ASN A 7 10.18 19.85 -14.22
CA ASN A 7 11.64 19.80 -14.20
C ASN A 7 12.20 20.72 -13.13
N PHE A 8 11.56 21.87 -12.89
CA PHE A 8 11.92 22.76 -11.79
C PHE A 8 11.75 22.07 -10.42
N LEU A 9 10.62 21.41 -10.18
CA LEU A 9 10.38 20.69 -8.91
C LEU A 9 11.32 19.48 -8.75
N LYS A 10 11.67 18.78 -9.82
CA LYS A 10 12.67 17.71 -9.77
C LYS A 10 14.06 18.25 -9.44
N VAL A 11 14.44 19.36 -10.06
CA VAL A 11 15.74 20.00 -9.82
C VAL A 11 15.77 20.67 -8.45
N ALA A 12 14.69 21.33 -8.02
CA ALA A 12 14.59 21.93 -6.70
C ALA A 12 14.57 20.87 -5.57
N GLY A 13 13.92 19.73 -5.79
CA GLY A 13 13.98 18.58 -4.89
C GLY A 13 15.40 18.01 -4.82
N LEU A 14 16.07 17.86 -5.96
CA LEU A 14 17.46 17.41 -6.03
C LEU A 14 18.44 18.43 -5.39
N ILE A 15 18.23 19.72 -5.60
CA ILE A 15 19.08 20.77 -4.99
C ILE A 15 18.81 20.89 -3.49
N GLY A 16 17.54 20.80 -3.04
CA GLY A 16 17.19 20.75 -1.63
C GLY A 16 17.83 19.54 -0.93
N ALA A 17 17.74 18.38 -1.54
CA ALA A 17 18.42 17.17 -1.08
C ALA A 17 19.95 17.34 -1.14
N SER A 18 20.51 17.93 -2.21
CA SER A 18 21.96 18.07 -2.36
C SER A 18 22.56 19.14 -1.45
N THR A 19 21.85 20.20 -1.08
CA THR A 19 22.32 21.16 -0.08
C THR A 19 22.30 20.58 1.34
N PHE A 20 21.35 19.68 1.63
CA PHE A 20 21.35 18.91 2.88
C PHE A 20 22.39 17.77 2.85
N LEU A 21 22.60 17.15 1.68
CA LEU A 21 23.57 16.07 1.42
C LEU A 21 24.96 16.60 1.05
N GLY A 22 25.17 17.90 0.86
CA GLY A 22 26.48 18.52 0.62
C GLY A 22 27.50 18.31 1.75
N LEU A 23 27.07 17.68 2.84
CA LEU A 23 27.91 17.19 3.93
C LEU A 23 28.28 15.69 3.78
N TYR A 24 27.69 14.97 2.82
CA TYR A 24 27.93 13.54 2.59
C TYR A 24 28.44 13.31 1.17
N LYS A 25 29.55 12.60 1.04
CA LYS A 25 30.34 12.35 -0.18
C LYS A 25 29.52 11.74 -1.33
N SER A 26 30.02 11.90 -2.56
CA SER A 26 29.51 11.38 -3.84
C SER A 26 29.08 9.89 -3.83
N ASP A 27 29.69 9.10 -2.98
CA ASP A 27 29.41 7.65 -2.82
C ASP A 27 27.97 7.38 -2.34
N VAL A 28 27.38 8.33 -1.61
CA VAL A 28 25.99 8.23 -1.12
C VAL A 28 24.98 8.30 -2.27
N ILE A 29 25.24 9.17 -3.26
CA ILE A 29 24.35 9.33 -4.42
C ILE A 29 24.37 8.07 -5.31
N GLU A 30 25.54 7.44 -5.47
CA GLU A 30 25.66 6.19 -6.22
C GLU A 30 24.96 5.03 -5.50
N VAL A 31 25.11 4.91 -4.19
CA VAL A 31 24.40 3.92 -3.36
C VAL A 31 22.89 4.11 -3.46
N PHE A 32 22.38 5.35 -3.42
CA PHE A 32 20.97 5.63 -3.60
C PHE A 32 20.47 5.32 -5.02
N ALA A 33 21.27 5.63 -6.04
CA ALA A 33 20.89 5.29 -7.42
C ALA A 33 20.86 3.78 -7.65
N GLN A 34 21.69 3.02 -6.95
CA GLN A 34 21.74 1.57 -7.02
C GLN A 34 20.62 0.92 -6.20
N ALA A 35 20.39 1.39 -4.96
CA ALA A 35 19.26 0.97 -4.14
C ALA A 35 17.91 1.25 -4.81
N ALA A 36 17.78 2.39 -5.48
CA ALA A 36 16.59 2.72 -6.27
C ALA A 36 16.40 1.82 -7.51
N LYS A 37 17.46 1.17 -7.99
CA LYS A 37 17.37 0.18 -9.09
C LYS A 37 17.00 -1.22 -8.62
N GLU A 38 17.37 -1.59 -7.42
CA GLU A 38 17.15 -2.92 -6.82
C GLU A 38 16.14 -2.91 -5.67
N GLY A 39 15.59 -1.74 -5.36
CA GLY A 39 14.69 -1.55 -4.22
C GLY A 39 13.42 -2.40 -4.32
N LYS A 40 12.99 -2.91 -3.20
CA LYS A 40 11.74 -3.65 -3.06
C LYS A 40 10.54 -2.76 -3.38
N LYS A 41 9.64 -3.25 -4.21
CA LYS A 41 8.40 -2.55 -4.60
C LYS A 41 7.32 -2.82 -3.57
N LEU A 42 6.97 -1.79 -2.80
CA LEU A 42 5.87 -1.81 -1.87
C LEU A 42 4.65 -1.16 -2.54
N VAL A 43 3.59 -1.94 -2.70
CA VAL A 43 2.29 -1.45 -3.16
C VAL A 43 1.37 -1.35 -1.97
N TRP A 44 0.73 -0.19 -1.80
CA TRP A 44 -0.22 0.06 -0.72
C TRP A 44 -1.60 0.33 -1.29
N ILE A 45 -2.57 -0.48 -0.92
CA ILE A 45 -3.97 -0.31 -1.29
C ILE A 45 -4.84 -0.12 -0.05
N GLN A 46 -5.87 0.73 -0.20
CA GLN A 46 -6.79 1.06 0.88
C GLN A 46 -8.19 0.53 0.54
N GLY A 47 -8.69 -0.33 1.41
CA GLY A 47 -10.07 -0.81 1.39
C GLY A 47 -11.00 0.08 2.22
N GLN A 48 -11.88 -0.53 3.00
CA GLN A 48 -12.71 0.21 3.96
C GLN A 48 -11.86 0.67 5.15
N SER A 49 -11.30 1.87 5.02
CA SER A 49 -10.32 2.52 5.89
C SER A 49 -10.62 4.00 6.00
N ASP A 50 -10.03 4.66 6.98
CA ASP A 50 -10.04 6.10 7.15
C ASP A 50 -8.69 6.77 6.84
N SER A 51 -7.74 6.02 6.25
CA SER A 51 -6.35 6.43 6.02
C SER A 51 -5.52 6.64 7.29
N GLY A 52 -6.01 6.27 8.46
CA GLY A 52 -5.33 6.44 9.75
C GLY A 52 -4.03 5.64 9.83
N CYS A 53 -3.98 4.46 9.22
CA CYS A 53 -2.77 3.66 9.18
C CYS A 53 -1.69 4.29 8.27
N THR A 54 -2.08 4.90 7.14
CA THR A 54 -1.19 5.71 6.31
C THR A 54 -0.63 6.91 7.07
N ILE A 55 -1.49 7.64 7.81
CA ILE A 55 -1.07 8.78 8.64
C ILE A 55 -0.12 8.31 9.74
N SER A 56 -0.40 7.17 10.37
CA SER A 56 0.46 6.56 11.37
C SER A 56 1.85 6.23 10.81
N LEU A 57 1.91 5.65 9.60
CA LEU A 57 3.17 5.35 8.92
C LEU A 57 4.06 6.58 8.78
N LEU A 58 3.46 7.74 8.43
CA LEU A 58 4.20 9.00 8.30
C LEU A 58 4.76 9.53 9.63
N GLN A 59 4.34 8.95 10.75
CA GLN A 59 4.81 9.30 12.10
C GLN A 59 5.81 8.28 12.66
N ALA A 60 6.26 7.33 11.85
CA ALA A 60 7.33 6.41 12.24
C ALA A 60 8.62 7.18 12.58
N THR A 61 9.39 6.68 13.53
CA THR A 61 10.58 7.37 14.03
C THR A 61 11.85 6.54 13.97
N HIS A 62 11.77 5.20 13.92
CA HIS A 62 12.93 4.31 13.94
C HIS A 62 12.69 2.97 13.19
N PRO A 63 12.94 2.89 11.88
CA PRO A 63 13.25 3.95 10.93
C PRO A 63 12.02 4.82 10.65
N ASP A 64 12.24 6.04 10.19
CA ASP A 64 11.16 6.84 9.64
C ASP A 64 10.90 6.46 8.16
N ILE A 65 9.84 7.02 7.57
CA ILE A 65 9.48 6.73 6.17
C ILE A 65 10.57 7.18 5.19
N TYR A 66 11.29 8.24 5.53
CA TYR A 66 12.41 8.73 4.71
C TYR A 66 13.56 7.71 4.72
N ASP A 67 13.92 7.19 5.89
CA ASP A 67 14.93 6.14 6.02
C ASP A 67 14.51 4.88 5.25
N ALA A 68 13.24 4.46 5.36
CA ALA A 68 12.75 3.30 4.64
C ALA A 68 12.83 3.47 3.12
N VAL A 69 12.44 4.63 2.60
CA VAL A 69 12.45 4.89 1.14
C VAL A 69 13.85 5.15 0.63
N ILE A 70 14.65 5.94 1.35
CA ILE A 70 15.96 6.40 0.86
C ILE A 70 17.07 5.42 1.23
N GLN A 71 17.17 5.02 2.50
CA GLN A 71 18.27 4.17 2.95
C GLN A 71 18.07 2.69 2.63
N LEU A 72 16.82 2.20 2.77
CA LEU A 72 16.51 0.81 2.44
C LEU A 72 16.12 0.62 0.97
N GLY A 73 16.01 1.71 0.20
CA GLY A 73 15.69 1.68 -1.22
C GLY A 73 14.28 1.17 -1.53
N VAL A 74 13.34 1.26 -0.60
CA VAL A 74 11.95 0.83 -0.83
C VAL A 74 11.29 1.77 -1.84
N GLN A 75 10.82 1.22 -2.94
CA GLN A 75 10.04 1.93 -3.93
C GLN A 75 8.56 1.81 -3.59
N ILE A 76 7.81 2.91 -3.65
CA ILE A 76 6.36 2.91 -3.45
C ILE A 76 5.68 3.32 -4.78
N PRO A 77 5.58 2.41 -5.76
CA PRO A 77 5.01 2.74 -7.08
C PRO A 77 3.52 3.07 -7.01
N PHE A 78 2.81 2.53 -6.05
CA PHE A 78 1.39 2.82 -5.85
C PHE A 78 1.06 2.98 -4.36
N HIS A 79 0.41 4.09 -4.05
CA HIS A 79 -0.18 4.38 -2.74
C HIS A 79 -1.32 5.37 -2.94
N GLN A 80 -2.56 4.99 -2.64
CA GLN A 80 -3.75 5.78 -2.96
C GLN A 80 -3.71 7.21 -2.40
N THR A 81 -3.07 7.43 -1.27
CA THR A 81 -2.99 8.75 -0.62
C THR A 81 -1.70 9.53 -0.97
N LEU A 82 -0.55 8.85 -1.08
CA LEU A 82 0.75 9.52 -1.16
C LEU A 82 1.27 9.66 -2.59
N MET A 83 0.76 8.89 -3.55
CA MET A 83 1.23 8.95 -4.93
C MET A 83 0.80 10.25 -5.62
N PRO A 84 1.65 10.84 -6.49
CA PRO A 84 1.31 12.04 -7.24
C PRO A 84 0.43 11.77 -8.46
N ASP A 85 0.34 10.52 -8.91
CA ASP A 85 -0.44 10.13 -10.07
C ASP A 85 -1.91 9.90 -9.68
N SER A 86 -2.82 10.15 -10.61
CA SER A 86 -4.26 9.97 -10.42
C SER A 86 -4.92 9.44 -11.69
N GLY A 87 -6.18 9.00 -11.57
CA GLY A 87 -6.99 8.53 -12.69
C GLY A 87 -6.35 7.34 -13.41
N GLU A 88 -6.47 7.29 -14.73
CA GLU A 88 -5.99 6.19 -15.57
C GLU A 88 -4.50 5.86 -15.36
N LYS A 89 -3.66 6.89 -15.11
CA LYS A 89 -2.24 6.68 -14.90
C LYS A 89 -1.95 5.91 -13.62
N ALA A 90 -2.65 6.24 -12.54
CA ALA A 90 -2.55 5.52 -11.27
C ALA A 90 -3.03 4.07 -11.42
N ILE A 91 -4.16 3.87 -12.11
CA ILE A 91 -4.71 2.52 -12.35
C ILE A 91 -3.80 1.71 -13.28
N HIS A 92 -3.23 2.31 -14.32
CA HIS A 92 -2.25 1.63 -15.16
C HIS A 92 -1.04 1.13 -14.35
N THR A 93 -0.53 1.95 -13.43
CA THR A 93 0.55 1.53 -12.53
C THR A 93 0.10 0.32 -11.69
N LEU A 94 -1.10 0.37 -11.11
CA LEU A 94 -1.63 -0.72 -10.29
C LEU A 94 -1.82 -2.02 -11.07
N GLU A 95 -2.27 -1.95 -12.33
CA GLU A 95 -2.46 -3.13 -13.19
C GLU A 95 -1.14 -3.79 -13.61
N THR A 96 -0.10 -2.98 -13.83
CA THR A 96 1.17 -3.44 -14.40
C THR A 96 2.24 -3.78 -13.36
N VAL A 97 2.10 -3.30 -12.13
CA VAL A 97 3.08 -3.54 -11.08
C VAL A 97 3.08 -4.98 -10.61
N THR A 98 4.27 -5.51 -10.35
CA THR A 98 4.47 -6.74 -9.58
C THR A 98 5.03 -6.34 -8.22
N PRO A 99 4.25 -6.45 -7.14
CA PRO A 99 4.71 -6.07 -5.81
C PRO A 99 5.74 -7.08 -5.26
N ASP A 100 6.74 -6.59 -4.57
CA ASP A 100 7.48 -7.42 -3.62
C ASP A 100 6.72 -7.51 -2.30
N ILE A 101 6.19 -6.38 -1.86
CA ILE A 101 5.40 -6.26 -0.63
C ILE A 101 4.07 -5.61 -1.01
N LEU A 102 2.97 -6.27 -0.65
CA LEU A 102 1.63 -5.72 -0.73
C LEU A 102 1.16 -5.36 0.67
N VAL A 103 0.92 -4.08 0.92
CA VAL A 103 0.28 -3.61 2.16
C VAL A 103 -1.19 -3.32 1.86
N VAL A 104 -2.06 -3.91 2.67
CA VAL A 104 -3.50 -3.67 2.62
C VAL A 104 -3.90 -2.95 3.90
N GLU A 105 -4.46 -1.75 3.75
CA GLU A 105 -5.07 -0.97 4.82
C GLU A 105 -6.59 -1.04 4.70
N GLY A 106 -7.28 -1.24 5.80
CA GLY A 106 -8.73 -1.36 5.79
C GLY A 106 -9.25 -2.77 5.50
N SER A 107 -10.51 -3.00 5.82
CA SER A 107 -11.19 -4.26 5.54
C SER A 107 -11.63 -4.38 4.08
N VAL A 108 -11.90 -5.59 3.66
CA VAL A 108 -12.23 -5.93 2.28
C VAL A 108 -13.70 -6.36 2.21
N PRO A 109 -14.58 -5.56 1.60
CA PRO A 109 -15.94 -6.01 1.29
C PRO A 109 -15.89 -7.17 0.31
N VAL A 110 -16.66 -8.21 0.58
CA VAL A 110 -16.80 -9.34 -0.32
C VAL A 110 -18.27 -9.57 -0.63
N ASN A 111 -18.57 -10.22 -1.76
CA ASN A 111 -19.95 -10.51 -2.08
C ASN A 111 -20.62 -11.34 -0.99
N GLY A 112 -21.82 -10.95 -0.65
CA GLY A 112 -22.68 -11.57 0.34
C GLY A 112 -24.06 -11.87 -0.24
N PRO A 113 -25.06 -12.07 0.62
CA PRO A 113 -26.42 -12.42 0.18
C PRO A 113 -27.09 -11.40 -0.73
N GLY A 114 -26.69 -10.13 -0.69
CA GLY A 114 -27.21 -9.06 -1.55
C GLY A 114 -26.58 -9.02 -2.94
N GLY A 115 -25.39 -9.63 -3.11
CA GLY A 115 -24.67 -9.68 -4.37
C GLY A 115 -24.03 -8.36 -4.81
N TRP A 116 -24.03 -7.34 -3.96
CA TRP A 116 -23.49 -6.00 -4.23
C TRP A 116 -22.40 -5.58 -3.25
N GLU A 117 -22.24 -6.28 -2.16
CA GLU A 117 -21.45 -5.86 -1.00
C GLU A 117 -19.97 -5.63 -1.34
N ALA A 118 -19.41 -6.43 -2.27
CA ALA A 118 -18.05 -6.22 -2.75
C ALA A 118 -17.86 -4.86 -3.42
N HIS A 119 -18.90 -4.30 -4.05
CA HIS A 119 -18.88 -2.99 -4.69
C HIS A 119 -18.94 -1.82 -3.69
N ALA A 120 -19.10 -2.09 -2.40
CA ALA A 120 -18.99 -1.05 -1.36
C ALA A 120 -17.59 -0.42 -1.29
N CYS A 121 -16.57 -1.08 -1.85
CA CYS A 121 -15.24 -0.51 -2.03
C CYS A 121 -14.65 -0.98 -3.35
N THR A 122 -14.38 -0.04 -4.26
CA THR A 122 -13.78 -0.30 -5.58
C THR A 122 -12.51 0.55 -5.74
N VAL A 123 -11.53 0.02 -6.48
CA VAL A 123 -10.25 0.69 -6.75
C VAL A 123 -10.00 0.70 -8.26
N GLY A 124 -10.44 1.80 -8.88
CA GLY A 124 -10.35 2.00 -10.32
C GLY A 124 -11.30 1.11 -11.13
N GLU A 125 -11.10 1.13 -12.44
CA GLU A 125 -11.91 0.41 -13.42
C GLU A 125 -11.03 -0.46 -14.32
N ARG A 126 -11.63 -1.52 -14.86
CA ARG A 126 -11.04 -2.36 -15.90
C ARG A 126 -12.06 -2.50 -17.02
N ASN A 127 -11.74 -1.94 -18.21
CA ASN A 127 -12.66 -1.89 -19.36
C ASN A 127 -14.01 -1.22 -19.03
N GLY A 128 -13.99 -0.14 -18.24
CA GLY A 128 -15.19 0.59 -17.85
C GLY A 128 -16.03 -0.08 -16.74
N VAL A 129 -15.51 -1.15 -16.14
CA VAL A 129 -16.17 -1.85 -15.02
C VAL A 129 -15.37 -1.59 -13.74
N PRO A 130 -16.01 -1.09 -12.66
CA PRO A 130 -15.35 -0.92 -11.37
C PRO A 130 -14.76 -2.22 -10.86
N VAL A 131 -13.49 -2.20 -10.46
CA VAL A 131 -12.81 -3.36 -9.88
C VAL A 131 -12.94 -3.30 -8.37
N THR A 132 -13.48 -4.35 -7.78
CA THR A 132 -13.70 -4.42 -6.34
C THR A 132 -12.39 -4.53 -5.56
N MET A 133 -12.40 -4.11 -4.29
CA MET A 133 -11.25 -4.29 -3.42
C MET A 133 -10.90 -5.77 -3.25
N GLU A 134 -11.90 -6.65 -3.24
CA GLU A 134 -11.71 -8.09 -3.20
C GLU A 134 -10.87 -8.59 -4.39
N GLU A 135 -11.24 -8.17 -5.62
CA GLU A 135 -10.49 -8.50 -6.84
C GLU A 135 -9.06 -7.93 -6.78
N ARG A 136 -8.89 -6.68 -6.34
CA ARG A 136 -7.56 -6.06 -6.20
C ARG A 136 -6.66 -6.81 -5.25
N VAL A 137 -7.18 -7.17 -4.08
CA VAL A 137 -6.42 -7.96 -3.10
C VAL A 137 -6.01 -9.30 -3.70
N LYS A 138 -6.91 -10.01 -4.36
CA LYS A 138 -6.62 -11.31 -5.00
C LYS A 138 -5.61 -11.18 -6.14
N ASP A 139 -5.81 -10.22 -7.05
CA ASP A 139 -4.94 -10.00 -8.21
C ASP A 139 -3.51 -9.61 -7.80
N LEU A 140 -3.38 -8.70 -6.84
CA LEU A 140 -2.07 -8.23 -6.39
C LEU A 140 -1.36 -9.26 -5.53
N SER A 141 -2.08 -9.94 -4.63
CA SER A 141 -1.48 -10.97 -3.78
C SER A 141 -0.96 -12.15 -4.60
N ALA A 142 -1.63 -12.51 -5.69
CA ALA A 142 -1.19 -13.57 -6.60
C ALA A 142 0.16 -13.23 -7.29
N LYS A 143 0.48 -11.95 -7.45
CA LYS A 143 1.74 -11.47 -8.04
C LYS A 143 2.81 -11.13 -6.99
N THR A 144 2.44 -11.05 -5.72
CA THR A 144 3.33 -10.59 -4.63
C THR A 144 4.43 -11.62 -4.37
N THR A 145 5.68 -11.17 -4.43
CA THR A 145 6.83 -12.08 -4.34
C THR A 145 7.27 -12.36 -2.91
N THR A 146 7.24 -11.38 -2.01
CA THR A 146 7.82 -11.50 -0.67
C THR A 146 6.76 -11.59 0.43
N ALA A 147 5.95 -10.56 0.63
CA ALA A 147 5.01 -10.52 1.75
C ALA A 147 3.70 -9.81 1.41
N VAL A 148 2.59 -10.30 1.97
CA VAL A 148 1.32 -9.57 2.07
C VAL A 148 1.10 -9.18 3.52
N VAL A 149 0.97 -7.89 3.78
CA VAL A 149 0.81 -7.32 5.11
C VAL A 149 -0.58 -6.71 5.24
N ALA A 150 -1.34 -7.20 6.19
CA ALA A 150 -2.60 -6.61 6.63
C ALA A 150 -2.30 -5.61 7.75
N PHE A 151 -2.28 -4.31 7.41
CA PHE A 151 -1.85 -3.26 8.34
C PHE A 151 -3.03 -2.50 8.92
N GLY A 152 -3.13 -2.53 10.24
CA GLY A 152 -4.24 -1.98 11.00
C GLY A 152 -5.32 -3.00 11.34
N GLN A 153 -6.16 -2.69 12.34
CA GLN A 153 -7.19 -3.59 12.86
C GLN A 153 -8.21 -4.01 11.81
N CYS A 154 -8.58 -3.08 10.90
CA CYS A 154 -9.57 -3.37 9.87
C CYS A 154 -9.06 -4.41 8.87
N SER A 155 -7.83 -4.26 8.42
CA SER A 155 -7.20 -5.19 7.50
C SER A 155 -6.88 -6.54 8.15
N ALA A 156 -6.34 -6.50 9.38
CA ALA A 156 -5.90 -7.70 10.09
C ALA A 156 -7.06 -8.58 10.60
N PHE A 157 -8.17 -7.96 11.04
CA PHE A 157 -9.27 -8.68 11.70
C PHE A 157 -10.67 -8.16 11.34
N GLY A 158 -10.81 -7.37 10.27
CA GLY A 158 -12.07 -6.83 9.79
C GLY A 158 -12.47 -5.50 10.44
N GLY A 159 -12.07 -5.24 11.69
CA GLY A 159 -12.34 -4.00 12.41
C GLY A 159 -13.80 -3.61 12.50
N ILE A 160 -14.06 -2.30 12.58
CA ILE A 160 -15.43 -1.73 12.64
C ILE A 160 -16.27 -2.09 11.41
N PRO A 161 -15.75 -2.03 10.15
CA PRO A 161 -16.56 -2.34 8.98
C PRO A 161 -17.08 -3.79 8.92
N ALA A 162 -16.35 -4.74 9.52
CA ALA A 162 -16.80 -6.13 9.65
C ALA A 162 -17.74 -6.34 10.84
N GLY A 163 -17.98 -5.30 11.64
CA GLY A 163 -18.91 -5.31 12.75
C GLY A 163 -20.30 -5.75 12.31
N LYS A 164 -20.96 -6.49 13.17
CA LYS A 164 -22.31 -6.97 12.90
C LYS A 164 -23.33 -6.05 13.55
N ASP A 165 -24.42 -5.78 12.83
CA ASP A 165 -25.59 -5.09 13.36
C ASP A 165 -26.36 -5.99 14.36
N PHE A 166 -27.43 -5.47 14.91
CA PHE A 166 -28.31 -6.22 15.84
C PHE A 166 -28.99 -7.44 15.20
N THR A 167 -28.93 -7.58 13.86
CA THR A 167 -29.42 -8.77 13.15
C THR A 167 -28.29 -9.80 12.91
N GLY A 168 -27.09 -9.51 13.34
CA GLY A 168 -25.92 -10.38 13.16
C GLY A 168 -25.27 -10.29 11.78
N LYS A 169 -25.61 -9.27 10.97
CA LYS A 169 -25.09 -9.07 9.61
C LYS A 169 -24.11 -7.89 9.55
N SER A 170 -23.02 -8.06 8.84
CA SER A 170 -22.17 -6.95 8.43
C SER A 170 -22.78 -6.30 7.18
N PRO A 171 -23.00 -4.97 7.16
CA PRO A 171 -23.66 -4.29 6.03
C PRO A 171 -22.94 -4.48 4.69
N THR A 172 -21.63 -4.54 4.70
CA THR A 172 -20.79 -4.69 3.50
C THR A 172 -20.13 -6.06 3.40
N ASN A 173 -20.52 -6.99 4.27
CA ASN A 173 -19.88 -8.31 4.38
C ASN A 173 -18.35 -8.24 4.43
N ALA A 174 -17.83 -7.19 5.09
CA ALA A 174 -16.39 -6.93 5.13
C ALA A 174 -15.63 -8.04 5.87
N LYS A 175 -14.44 -8.33 5.36
CA LYS A 175 -13.55 -9.39 5.82
C LYS A 175 -12.16 -8.86 6.11
N ALA A 176 -11.41 -9.58 6.93
CA ALA A 176 -9.98 -9.44 7.04
C ALA A 176 -9.28 -10.00 5.79
N VAL A 177 -8.08 -9.53 5.50
CA VAL A 177 -7.31 -9.96 4.33
C VAL A 177 -7.05 -11.47 4.32
N TYR A 178 -6.70 -12.05 5.47
CA TYR A 178 -6.46 -13.50 5.56
C TYR A 178 -7.72 -14.34 5.31
N GLU A 179 -8.91 -13.79 5.58
CA GLU A 179 -10.19 -14.47 5.27
C GLU A 179 -10.49 -14.43 3.76
N VAL A 180 -10.08 -13.34 3.07
CA VAL A 180 -10.25 -13.18 1.62
C VAL A 180 -9.30 -14.06 0.84
N LEU A 181 -8.06 -14.20 1.31
CA LEU A 181 -7.02 -15.00 0.66
C LEU A 181 -7.01 -16.47 1.11
N GLU A 182 -7.83 -16.80 2.10
CA GLU A 182 -7.93 -18.12 2.73
C GLU A 182 -6.69 -18.56 3.52
N ALA A 183 -6.86 -19.50 4.42
CA ALA A 183 -5.80 -19.96 5.32
C ALA A 183 -4.63 -20.68 4.61
N SER A 184 -4.87 -21.17 3.39
CA SER A 184 -3.85 -21.87 2.58
C SER A 184 -2.94 -20.91 1.82
N TYR A 185 -3.30 -19.62 1.73
CA TYR A 185 -2.53 -18.64 0.98
C TYR A 185 -1.10 -18.48 1.49
N LYS A 186 -0.17 -18.47 0.53
CA LYS A 186 1.23 -18.11 0.76
C LYS A 186 1.77 -17.33 -0.43
N THR A 187 2.63 -16.37 -0.16
CA THR A 187 3.40 -15.67 -1.18
C THR A 187 4.40 -16.60 -1.87
N ALA A 188 5.05 -16.12 -2.94
CA ALA A 188 6.15 -16.86 -3.58
C ALA A 188 7.29 -17.18 -2.61
N ALA A 189 7.52 -16.34 -1.59
CA ALA A 189 8.48 -16.61 -0.51
C ALA A 189 7.97 -17.61 0.54
N GLY A 190 6.75 -18.14 0.41
CA GLY A 190 6.17 -19.12 1.35
C GLY A 190 5.58 -18.51 2.61
N LEU A 191 5.44 -17.18 2.69
CA LEU A 191 4.90 -16.49 3.87
C LEU A 191 3.37 -16.40 3.81
N PRO A 192 2.66 -16.63 4.91
CA PRO A 192 1.24 -16.33 5.03
C PRO A 192 1.01 -14.80 5.06
N VAL A 193 -0.25 -14.39 5.14
CA VAL A 193 -0.60 -12.99 5.43
C VAL A 193 -0.04 -12.60 6.81
N ILE A 194 0.70 -11.50 6.84
CA ILE A 194 1.25 -10.94 8.08
C ILE A 194 0.25 -9.92 8.63
N ASN A 195 -0.30 -10.19 9.79
CA ASN A 195 -1.26 -9.29 10.43
C ASN A 195 -0.55 -8.36 11.42
N ILE A 196 -0.65 -7.06 11.20
CA ILE A 196 -0.17 -6.00 12.11
C ILE A 196 -1.40 -5.24 12.62
N PRO A 197 -1.95 -5.60 13.79
CA PRO A 197 -3.15 -4.97 14.32
C PRO A 197 -2.86 -3.58 14.90
N GLY A 198 -3.92 -2.86 15.23
CA GLY A 198 -3.92 -1.52 15.81
C GLY A 198 -4.89 -0.60 15.08
N CYS A 199 -5.38 0.46 15.76
CA CYS A 199 -6.27 1.45 15.16
C CYS A 199 -5.82 2.87 15.55
N PRO A 200 -4.86 3.42 14.77
CA PRO A 200 -4.13 2.85 13.65
C PRO A 200 -3.10 1.77 14.05
N GLY A 201 -2.57 1.03 13.06
CA GLY A 201 -1.44 0.13 13.25
C GLY A 201 -0.20 0.91 13.70
N HIS A 202 0.65 0.28 14.54
CA HIS A 202 1.86 0.94 15.00
C HIS A 202 2.88 1.02 13.86
N PRO A 203 3.38 2.22 13.53
CA PRO A 203 4.20 2.40 12.32
C PRO A 203 5.53 1.64 12.38
N ASP A 204 6.19 1.61 13.53
CA ASP A 204 7.48 0.92 13.70
C ASP A 204 7.34 -0.61 13.50
N TRP A 205 6.16 -1.19 13.77
CA TRP A 205 5.94 -2.62 13.54
C TRP A 205 5.87 -2.99 12.05
N LEU A 206 5.62 -2.02 11.17
CA LEU A 206 5.67 -2.23 9.73
C LEU A 206 7.10 -2.09 9.19
N LEU A 207 7.91 -1.23 9.80
CA LEU A 207 9.22 -0.84 9.28
C LEU A 207 10.40 -1.61 9.90
N ILE A 208 10.14 -2.40 10.97
CA ILE A 208 11.11 -3.31 11.59
C ILE A 208 11.12 -4.64 10.86
#